data_bf4d534188fa552d5460d7348fbb1c48
#
_entry.id   bf4d534188fa552d5460d7348fbb1c48
#
_cell.length_a   1.000
_cell.length_b   1.000
_cell.length_c   1.000
_cell.angle_alpha   90.00
_cell.angle_beta   90.00
_cell.angle_gamma   90.00
#
_symmetry.space_group_name_H-M   'P 1'
#
loop_
_entity.id
_entity.type
_entity.pdbx_description
1 polymer ?
#
loop_
_entity_poly.entity_id
_entity_poly.type
_entity_poly.pdbx_seq_one_letter_code
_entity_poly.pdbx_strand_id
1 'polypeptide(L)'
;MLEFDATKVFGVNASACVLVIQLSECDASPDICNIYDFESPEVAKAKLRYANGQFYNNFDIGAESFDGQCCFEWRQGVKHDCSKVMELTKQNGMLINGNKEVVQIEDDIVFPLIKSSMFKAPVIHSFSKYVIVTQRKAREKTGHLEREVPKTWEYLNSNLELFEKRKSSIYNGAPPFSMFGVGNYSYSRYKVGKSGFYKLPLFSVLYLDDGKPVMTDDTSYFIGFDDYDIAYVAMLLLNSEKVKNFLTSIAFLDAKRPYTKKVLERIDFEKIVEHLAIDELIKTEQKLRIPHYVTETMYSDFKSLLTFGQLRFA
;
A
#
# COMPACT_ATOMS: atom_id res chain seq x y z
N MET A 1 22.40 18.53 -11.76
CA MET A 1 22.42 18.05 -10.37
C MET A 1 23.46 16.92 -10.26
N LEU A 2 24.28 16.94 -9.21
CA LEU A 2 25.34 15.96 -8.97
C LEU A 2 24.95 15.16 -7.71
N GLU A 3 24.68 13.88 -7.84
CA GLU A 3 24.34 12.98 -6.72
C GLU A 3 25.58 12.29 -6.16
N PHE A 4 25.61 12.08 -4.85
CA PHE A 4 26.68 11.36 -4.16
C PHE A 4 26.14 10.58 -2.94
N ASP A 5 26.93 9.59 -2.51
CA ASP A 5 26.66 8.81 -1.31
C ASP A 5 27.13 9.59 -0.06
N ALA A 6 26.18 10.14 0.69
CA ALA A 6 26.50 10.85 1.93
C ALA A 6 27.12 9.96 3.02
N THR A 7 26.98 8.64 2.95
CA THR A 7 27.65 7.70 3.85
C THR A 7 29.16 7.78 3.68
N LYS A 8 29.63 7.87 2.43
CA LYS A 8 31.07 7.99 2.13
C LYS A 8 31.65 9.34 2.53
N VAL A 9 30.87 10.42 2.36
CA VAL A 9 31.36 11.79 2.56
C VAL A 9 31.14 12.27 3.99
N PHE A 10 30.00 11.97 4.59
CA PHE A 10 29.57 12.51 5.89
C PHE A 10 29.27 11.44 6.94
N GLY A 11 29.41 10.14 6.62
CA GLY A 11 29.03 9.05 7.52
C GLY A 11 27.54 8.95 7.82
N VAL A 12 26.68 9.59 7.01
CA VAL A 12 25.23 9.64 7.18
C VAL A 12 24.57 8.78 6.12
N ASN A 13 23.76 7.80 6.53
CA ASN A 13 23.04 6.93 5.59
C ASN A 13 21.85 7.69 4.96
N ALA A 14 22.15 8.53 3.98
CA ALA A 14 21.21 9.32 3.22
C ALA A 14 21.73 9.57 1.81
N SER A 15 20.81 9.70 0.84
CA SER A 15 21.16 10.23 -0.48
C SER A 15 21.33 11.74 -0.38
N ALA A 16 22.34 12.29 -1.06
CA ALA A 16 22.61 13.72 -1.09
C ALA A 16 22.97 14.18 -2.51
N CYS A 17 22.79 15.46 -2.78
CA CYS A 17 23.14 16.03 -4.06
C CYS A 17 23.67 17.47 -3.92
N VAL A 18 24.44 17.89 -4.91
CA VAL A 18 24.77 19.29 -5.16
C VAL A 18 23.92 19.77 -6.33
N LEU A 19 23.09 20.78 -6.10
CA LEU A 19 22.32 21.44 -7.14
C LEU A 19 23.11 22.66 -7.65
N VAL A 20 23.48 22.66 -8.93
CA VAL A 20 24.09 23.79 -9.60
C VAL A 20 23.00 24.52 -10.37
N ILE A 21 22.77 25.78 -10.04
CA ILE A 21 21.78 26.65 -10.68
C ILE A 21 22.53 27.76 -11.36
N GLN A 22 22.29 27.92 -12.67
CA GLN A 22 22.78 29.06 -13.43
C GLN A 22 21.58 29.99 -13.69
N LEU A 23 21.66 31.21 -13.18
CA LEU A 23 20.67 32.24 -13.50
C LEU A 23 20.97 32.78 -14.90
N SER A 24 19.99 32.77 -15.76
CA SER A 24 20.08 33.37 -17.10
C SER A 24 18.90 34.32 -17.32
N GLU A 25 19.11 35.31 -18.15
CA GLU A 25 18.05 36.24 -18.57
C GLU A 25 17.14 35.67 -19.68
N CYS A 26 17.31 34.38 -20.02
CA CYS A 26 16.48 33.66 -21.00
C CYS A 26 15.14 33.25 -20.39
N ASP A 27 14.05 33.59 -21.05
CA ASP A 27 12.68 33.20 -20.69
C ASP A 27 12.39 31.68 -20.83
N ALA A 28 13.29 30.90 -21.43
CA ALA A 28 13.17 29.45 -21.59
C ALA A 28 13.91 28.71 -20.46
N SER A 29 13.19 28.38 -19.42
CA SER A 29 13.69 27.41 -18.43
C SER A 29 13.64 26.02 -19.03
N PRO A 30 14.75 25.23 -19.02
CA PRO A 30 14.69 23.86 -19.49
C PRO A 30 13.84 23.01 -18.50
N ASP A 31 12.83 22.34 -19.01
CA ASP A 31 11.96 21.43 -18.22
C ASP A 31 12.70 20.20 -17.69
N ILE A 32 13.97 20.03 -18.07
CA ILE A 32 14.76 18.83 -17.79
C ILE A 32 16.05 19.21 -17.05
N CYS A 33 16.26 18.59 -15.89
CA CYS A 33 17.52 18.64 -15.15
C CYS A 33 18.24 17.29 -15.32
N ASN A 34 19.42 17.30 -15.90
CA ASN A 34 20.27 16.10 -15.95
C ASN A 34 20.87 15.81 -14.58
N ILE A 35 20.87 14.53 -14.19
CA ILE A 35 21.45 14.03 -12.95
C ILE A 35 22.74 13.28 -13.32
N TYR A 36 23.84 13.67 -12.70
CA TYR A 36 25.16 13.07 -12.87
C TYR A 36 25.62 12.45 -11.56
N ASP A 37 26.51 11.48 -11.65
CA ASP A 37 27.27 11.03 -10.51
C ASP A 37 28.36 12.04 -10.16
N PHE A 38 28.56 12.36 -8.87
CA PHE A 38 29.55 13.34 -8.44
C PHE A 38 30.99 12.89 -8.75
N GLU A 39 31.25 11.58 -8.70
CA GLU A 39 32.57 11.00 -8.98
C GLU A 39 32.82 10.86 -10.50
N SER A 40 31.75 10.86 -11.32
CA SER A 40 31.81 10.64 -12.80
C SER A 40 30.80 11.53 -13.50
N PRO A 41 31.04 12.86 -13.58
CA PRO A 41 30.05 13.82 -14.06
C PRO A 41 29.96 13.95 -15.60
N GLU A 42 30.68 13.12 -16.37
CA GLU A 42 30.79 13.24 -17.82
C GLU A 42 29.52 12.76 -18.54
N VAL A 43 28.80 11.80 -17.93
CA VAL A 43 27.58 11.21 -18.51
C VAL A 43 26.43 11.30 -17.53
N ALA A 44 25.30 11.85 -18.00
CA ALA A 44 24.09 11.89 -17.19
C ALA A 44 23.57 10.48 -16.91
N LYS A 45 23.42 10.11 -15.63
CA LYS A 45 22.89 8.80 -15.22
C LYS A 45 21.36 8.76 -15.18
N ALA A 46 20.73 9.92 -15.05
CA ALA A 46 19.28 10.06 -15.00
C ALA A 46 18.83 11.47 -15.43
N LYS A 47 17.52 11.63 -15.61
CA LYS A 47 16.91 12.93 -15.93
C LYS A 47 15.74 13.15 -14.98
N LEU A 48 15.61 14.38 -14.50
CA LEU A 48 14.49 14.87 -13.75
C LEU A 48 13.75 15.90 -14.60
N ARG A 49 12.47 15.69 -14.85
CA ARG A 49 11.60 16.64 -15.57
C ARG A 49 10.69 17.35 -14.58
N TYR A 50 10.45 18.62 -14.83
CA TYR A 50 9.41 19.39 -14.17
C TYR A 50 8.26 19.64 -15.14
N ALA A 51 7.06 19.18 -14.78
CA ALA A 51 5.85 19.41 -15.56
C ALA A 51 4.63 19.48 -14.62
N ASN A 52 3.65 20.34 -14.94
CA ASN A 52 2.41 20.47 -14.18
C ASN A 52 2.62 20.68 -12.66
N GLY A 53 3.67 21.41 -12.27
CA GLY A 53 3.99 21.66 -10.87
C GLY A 53 4.66 20.48 -10.13
N GLN A 54 5.06 19.42 -10.84
CA GLN A 54 5.58 18.19 -10.27
C GLN A 54 6.89 17.75 -10.93
N PHE A 55 7.67 16.94 -10.19
CA PHE A 55 8.89 16.31 -10.70
C PHE A 55 8.66 14.87 -11.08
N TYR A 56 9.25 14.46 -12.21
CA TYR A 56 9.19 13.10 -12.76
C TYR A 56 10.60 12.58 -13.04
N ASN A 57 10.92 11.39 -12.53
CA ASN A 57 12.20 10.71 -12.78
C ASN A 57 12.08 9.84 -14.03
N ASN A 58 13.11 9.81 -14.90
CA ASN A 58 13.23 8.86 -16.02
C ASN A 58 11.89 8.55 -16.71
N PHE A 59 11.20 9.56 -17.15
CA PHE A 59 9.83 9.49 -17.66
C PHE A 59 9.78 9.02 -19.13
N ASP A 60 8.81 8.20 -19.46
CA ASP A 60 8.31 8.07 -20.82
C ASP A 60 7.38 9.24 -21.12
N ILE A 61 7.49 9.81 -22.34
CA ILE A 61 6.62 10.91 -22.75
C ILE A 61 5.16 10.44 -22.66
N GLY A 62 4.33 11.15 -21.87
CA GLY A 62 2.93 10.82 -21.63
C GLY A 62 2.64 10.09 -20.32
N ALA A 63 3.65 9.72 -19.53
CA ALA A 63 3.43 9.13 -18.20
C ALA A 63 2.67 10.10 -17.27
N GLU A 64 2.91 11.40 -17.40
CA GLU A 64 2.23 12.46 -16.66
C GLU A 64 0.71 12.54 -16.92
N SER A 65 0.21 11.90 -17.98
CA SER A 65 -1.23 11.86 -18.28
C SER A 65 -2.06 11.15 -17.21
N PHE A 66 -1.44 10.33 -16.35
CA PHE A 66 -2.11 9.63 -15.24
C PHE A 66 -1.97 10.33 -13.89
N ASP A 67 -1.23 11.44 -13.85
CA ASP A 67 -1.04 12.22 -12.63
C ASP A 67 -2.26 13.08 -12.32
N GLY A 68 -2.74 13.00 -11.10
CA GLY A 68 -3.90 13.76 -10.64
C GLY A 68 -4.23 13.47 -9.19
N GLN A 69 -5.49 13.26 -8.91
CA GLN A 69 -5.99 12.91 -7.60
C GLN A 69 -6.74 11.57 -7.65
N CYS A 70 -6.34 10.62 -6.81
CA CYS A 70 -7.03 9.37 -6.71
C CYS A 70 -8.44 9.57 -6.14
N CYS A 71 -9.46 9.07 -6.84
CA CYS A 71 -10.86 9.09 -6.40
C CYS A 71 -11.13 8.08 -5.26
N PHE A 72 -10.25 7.10 -5.06
CA PHE A 72 -10.33 6.13 -3.97
C PHE A 72 -9.39 6.52 -2.84
N GLU A 73 -9.79 6.20 -1.61
CA GLU A 73 -8.98 6.51 -0.44
C GLU A 73 -7.95 5.40 -0.16
N TRP A 74 -6.67 5.71 -0.36
CA TRP A 74 -5.58 4.85 0.06
C TRP A 74 -5.45 4.80 1.58
N ARG A 75 -5.44 3.60 2.12
CA ARG A 75 -5.26 3.35 3.56
C ARG A 75 -3.98 2.56 3.82
N GLN A 76 -3.40 2.81 4.98
CA GLN A 76 -2.33 1.99 5.54
C GLN A 76 -2.96 0.92 6.41
N GLY A 77 -2.34 -0.26 6.49
CA GLY A 77 -2.86 -1.36 7.29
C GLY A 77 -2.67 -1.19 8.79
N VAL A 78 -3.06 -2.22 9.54
CA VAL A 78 -3.12 -2.20 11.00
C VAL A 78 -1.74 -2.23 11.63
N LYS A 79 -1.57 -1.47 12.71
CA LYS A 79 -0.38 -1.41 13.53
C LYS A 79 -0.72 -1.76 14.99
N HIS A 80 -0.05 -2.75 15.55
CA HIS A 80 -0.28 -3.20 16.93
C HIS A 80 1.01 -3.29 17.77
N ASP A 81 2.18 -3.34 17.14
CA ASP A 81 3.52 -3.42 17.76
C ASP A 81 3.69 -4.51 18.83
N CYS A 82 2.89 -5.59 18.74
CA CYS A 82 2.92 -6.73 19.66
C CYS A 82 2.76 -8.06 18.89
N SER A 83 3.62 -8.28 17.89
CA SER A 83 3.50 -9.40 16.95
C SER A 83 3.56 -10.79 17.61
N LYS A 84 4.28 -10.92 18.72
CA LYS A 84 4.38 -12.21 19.45
C LYS A 84 3.04 -12.68 20.02
N VAL A 85 2.14 -11.74 20.33
CA VAL A 85 0.82 -12.03 20.93
C VAL A 85 -0.30 -11.87 19.91
N MET A 86 -0.28 -10.78 19.14
CA MET A 86 -1.39 -10.41 18.25
C MET A 86 -1.37 -11.15 16.92
N GLU A 87 -0.19 -11.57 16.41
CA GLU A 87 -0.10 -12.31 15.17
C GLU A 87 -0.11 -13.82 15.42
N LEU A 88 -0.97 -14.52 14.71
CA LEU A 88 -1.17 -15.94 14.83
C LEU A 88 -0.86 -16.64 13.52
N THR A 89 -0.54 -17.94 13.60
CA THR A 89 -0.48 -18.88 12.47
C THR A 89 -1.43 -20.03 12.70
N LYS A 90 -2.06 -20.55 11.65
CA LYS A 90 -2.94 -21.71 11.74
C LYS A 90 -2.15 -22.97 11.37
N GLN A 91 -2.04 -23.93 12.29
CA GLN A 91 -1.37 -25.22 12.07
C GLN A 91 -2.28 -26.33 12.57
N ASN A 92 -2.62 -27.28 11.70
CA ASN A 92 -3.53 -28.39 12.02
C ASN A 92 -4.85 -27.95 12.69
N GLY A 93 -5.40 -26.82 12.24
CA GLY A 93 -6.63 -26.24 12.78
C GLY A 93 -6.44 -25.43 14.08
N MET A 94 -5.25 -25.44 14.68
CA MET A 94 -4.95 -24.70 15.91
C MET A 94 -4.31 -23.36 15.59
N LEU A 95 -4.64 -22.33 16.39
CA LEU A 95 -3.98 -21.02 16.34
C LEU A 95 -2.72 -21.05 17.21
N ILE A 96 -1.60 -20.57 16.66
CA ILE A 96 -0.29 -20.53 17.33
C ILE A 96 0.24 -19.10 17.27
N ASN A 97 0.63 -18.57 18.44
CA ASN A 97 1.19 -17.23 18.54
C ASN A 97 2.70 -17.15 18.17
N GLY A 98 3.29 -15.97 18.22
CA GLY A 98 4.70 -15.77 17.92
C GLY A 98 5.67 -16.37 18.95
N ASN A 99 5.21 -16.76 20.13
CA ASN A 99 5.95 -17.51 21.14
C ASN A 99 5.89 -19.03 20.94
N LYS A 100 5.18 -19.51 19.89
CA LYS A 100 4.93 -20.94 19.59
C LYS A 100 3.97 -21.62 20.58
N GLU A 101 3.11 -20.88 21.23
CA GLU A 101 2.08 -21.37 22.14
C GLU A 101 0.77 -21.55 21.39
N VAL A 102 0.02 -22.61 21.71
CA VAL A 102 -1.36 -22.81 21.23
C VAL A 102 -2.27 -21.81 21.92
N VAL A 103 -3.05 -21.07 21.11
CA VAL A 103 -3.96 -20.04 21.59
C VAL A 103 -5.40 -20.48 21.37
N GLN A 104 -6.20 -20.47 22.44
CA GLN A 104 -7.64 -20.80 22.42
C GLN A 104 -8.43 -19.52 22.69
N ILE A 105 -8.90 -18.87 21.61
CA ILE A 105 -9.64 -17.62 21.65
C ILE A 105 -10.86 -17.70 20.74
N GLU A 106 -11.74 -16.72 20.84
CA GLU A 106 -12.91 -16.59 19.98
C GLU A 106 -12.49 -16.32 18.53
N ASP A 107 -13.15 -16.98 17.58
CA ASP A 107 -12.84 -16.82 16.15
C ASP A 107 -13.28 -15.47 15.60
N ASP A 108 -14.35 -14.88 16.12
CA ASP A 108 -14.95 -13.64 15.64
C ASP A 108 -13.98 -12.44 15.63
N ILE A 109 -12.96 -12.47 16.48
CA ILE A 109 -11.96 -11.41 16.60
C ILE A 109 -10.66 -11.70 15.84
N VAL A 110 -10.55 -12.87 15.22
CA VAL A 110 -9.38 -13.34 14.47
C VAL A 110 -9.63 -13.13 12.98
N PHE A 111 -8.77 -12.35 12.33
CA PHE A 111 -8.86 -12.05 10.91
C PHE A 111 -7.59 -12.48 10.16
N PRO A 112 -7.70 -12.92 8.90
CA PRO A 112 -6.53 -13.19 8.08
C PRO A 112 -5.68 -11.92 7.94
N LEU A 113 -4.36 -12.09 7.96
CA LEU A 113 -3.38 -11.01 7.88
C LEU A 113 -2.44 -11.21 6.71
N ILE A 114 -2.28 -10.16 5.89
CA ILE A 114 -1.22 -10.09 4.89
C ILE A 114 -0.17 -9.06 5.29
N LYS A 115 1.10 -9.44 5.22
CA LYS A 115 2.26 -8.57 5.46
C LYS A 115 2.93 -8.20 4.15
N SER A 116 3.68 -7.11 4.12
CA SER A 116 4.40 -6.62 2.94
C SER A 116 5.13 -7.71 2.15
N SER A 117 5.78 -8.66 2.83
CA SER A 117 6.54 -9.75 2.20
C SER A 117 5.66 -10.80 1.51
N MET A 118 4.35 -10.78 1.72
CA MET A 118 3.40 -11.76 1.18
C MET A 118 2.72 -11.29 -0.12
N PHE A 119 2.90 -10.03 -0.54
CA PHE A 119 2.42 -9.50 -1.82
C PHE A 119 3.28 -10.04 -2.98
N LYS A 120 3.07 -11.30 -3.36
CA LYS A 120 3.87 -12.01 -4.36
C LYS A 120 3.09 -12.46 -5.59
N ALA A 121 1.77 -12.35 -5.56
CA ALA A 121 0.87 -12.71 -6.64
C ALA A 121 -0.18 -11.63 -6.86
N PRO A 122 -0.71 -11.44 -8.08
CA PRO A 122 -1.74 -10.45 -8.37
C PRO A 122 -3.10 -10.78 -7.76
N VAL A 123 -3.38 -12.06 -7.50
CA VAL A 123 -4.59 -12.54 -6.81
C VAL A 123 -4.17 -13.39 -5.63
N ILE A 124 -4.66 -13.09 -4.44
CA ILE A 124 -4.29 -13.79 -3.20
C ILE A 124 -5.56 -14.31 -2.53
N HIS A 125 -5.69 -15.64 -2.46
CA HIS A 125 -6.85 -16.36 -1.91
C HIS A 125 -6.56 -17.08 -0.59
N SER A 126 -5.28 -17.28 -0.24
CA SER A 126 -4.91 -18.05 0.93
C SER A 126 -3.96 -17.29 1.83
N PHE A 127 -4.18 -17.42 3.13
CA PHE A 127 -3.45 -16.70 4.15
C PHE A 127 -2.90 -17.66 5.19
N SER A 128 -1.67 -17.48 5.58
CA SER A 128 -0.99 -18.29 6.60
C SER A 128 -0.86 -17.57 7.93
N LYS A 129 -1.16 -16.27 7.95
CA LYS A 129 -1.11 -15.42 9.14
C LYS A 129 -2.48 -14.84 9.45
N TYR A 130 -2.70 -14.66 10.72
CA TYR A 130 -3.91 -14.06 11.28
C TYR A 130 -3.54 -13.00 12.30
N VAL A 131 -4.47 -12.13 12.62
CA VAL A 131 -4.29 -11.07 13.62
C VAL A 131 -5.54 -10.95 14.49
N ILE A 132 -5.33 -10.76 15.79
CA ILE A 132 -6.41 -10.42 16.72
C ILE A 132 -6.75 -8.96 16.52
N VAL A 133 -8.02 -8.63 16.20
CA VAL A 133 -8.48 -7.26 16.00
C VAL A 133 -9.32 -6.83 17.19
N THR A 134 -8.73 -6.05 18.08
CA THR A 134 -9.31 -5.65 19.37
C THR A 134 -10.25 -4.45 19.30
N GLN A 135 -10.29 -3.75 18.18
CA GLN A 135 -11.01 -2.49 18.01
C GLN A 135 -11.59 -2.37 16.60
N ARG A 136 -12.73 -1.71 16.46
CA ARG A 136 -13.30 -1.35 15.15
C ARG A 136 -12.84 0.01 14.66
N LYS A 137 -12.43 0.89 15.57
CA LYS A 137 -11.86 2.20 15.26
C LYS A 137 -10.72 2.54 16.21
N ALA A 138 -9.78 3.35 15.74
CA ALA A 138 -8.65 3.78 16.54
C ALA A 138 -9.11 4.46 17.85
N ARG A 139 -8.42 4.14 18.97
CA ARG A 139 -8.70 4.65 20.32
C ARG A 139 -10.05 4.22 20.91
N GLU A 140 -10.75 3.27 20.32
CA GLU A 140 -11.92 2.66 20.94
C GLU A 140 -11.54 1.96 22.24
N LYS A 141 -12.40 2.10 23.27
CA LYS A 141 -12.18 1.42 24.55
C LYS A 141 -12.25 -0.10 24.37
N THR A 142 -11.28 -0.83 24.88
CA THR A 142 -11.17 -2.28 24.73
C THR A 142 -11.80 -3.09 25.88
N GLY A 143 -12.35 -2.43 26.90
CA GLY A 143 -13.01 -3.10 28.03
C GLY A 143 -14.24 -3.93 27.67
N HIS A 144 -14.86 -3.70 26.50
CA HIS A 144 -15.96 -4.53 26.00
C HIS A 144 -15.53 -5.98 25.71
N LEU A 145 -14.24 -6.19 25.41
CA LEU A 145 -13.69 -7.52 25.13
C LEU A 145 -13.86 -8.49 26.29
N GLU A 146 -13.83 -8.00 27.53
CA GLU A 146 -14.03 -8.85 28.72
C GLU A 146 -15.37 -9.59 28.70
N ARG A 147 -16.41 -8.93 28.19
CA ARG A 147 -17.76 -9.51 28.09
C ARG A 147 -17.99 -10.24 26.78
N GLU A 148 -17.52 -9.68 25.66
CA GLU A 148 -17.85 -10.15 24.32
C GLU A 148 -16.97 -11.31 23.87
N VAL A 149 -15.68 -11.32 24.26
CA VAL A 149 -14.68 -12.34 23.88
C VAL A 149 -13.78 -12.67 25.09
N PRO A 150 -14.35 -13.30 26.14
CA PRO A 150 -13.68 -13.49 27.43
C PRO A 150 -12.39 -14.31 27.36
N LYS A 151 -12.31 -15.34 26.49
CA LYS A 151 -11.07 -16.11 26.32
C LYS A 151 -9.96 -15.24 25.71
N THR A 152 -10.31 -14.42 24.73
CA THR A 152 -9.36 -13.47 24.14
C THR A 152 -8.92 -12.43 25.17
N TRP A 153 -9.86 -11.93 25.97
CA TRP A 153 -9.54 -10.99 27.06
C TRP A 153 -8.55 -11.57 28.06
N GLU A 154 -8.78 -12.80 28.52
CA GLU A 154 -7.87 -13.50 29.43
C GLU A 154 -6.48 -13.70 28.78
N TYR A 155 -6.44 -14.15 27.52
CA TYR A 155 -5.20 -14.31 26.76
C TYR A 155 -4.42 -13.00 26.61
N LEU A 156 -5.08 -11.89 26.30
CA LEU A 156 -4.43 -10.58 26.16
C LEU A 156 -3.92 -10.08 27.52
N ASN A 157 -4.69 -10.24 28.62
CA ASN A 157 -4.26 -9.85 29.96
C ASN A 157 -3.09 -10.68 30.46
N SER A 158 -3.01 -11.97 30.18
CA SER A 158 -1.86 -12.82 30.54
C SER A 158 -0.55 -12.37 29.84
N ASN A 159 -0.68 -11.56 28.78
CA ASN A 159 0.44 -11.01 28.00
C ASN A 159 0.60 -9.48 28.16
N LEU A 160 -0.04 -8.85 29.15
CA LEU A 160 -0.13 -7.39 29.32
C LEU A 160 1.24 -6.71 29.27
N GLU A 161 2.25 -7.29 29.93
CA GLU A 161 3.62 -6.75 29.96
C GLU A 161 4.23 -6.55 28.57
N LEU A 162 3.86 -7.38 27.57
CA LEU A 162 4.36 -7.22 26.21
C LEU A 162 3.74 -6.02 25.51
N PHE A 163 2.49 -5.68 25.85
CA PHE A 163 1.84 -4.46 25.37
C PHE A 163 2.42 -3.20 26.01
N GLU A 164 2.75 -3.24 27.29
CA GLU A 164 3.37 -2.12 28.01
C GLU A 164 4.79 -1.82 27.50
N LYS A 165 5.49 -2.81 27.00
CA LYS A 165 6.84 -2.67 26.39
C LYS A 165 6.83 -2.08 24.97
N ARG A 166 5.66 -1.74 24.39
CA ARG A 166 5.57 -1.10 23.07
C ARG A 166 6.22 0.29 23.10
N LYS A 167 7.14 0.54 22.15
CA LYS A 167 7.99 1.75 22.17
C LYS A 167 7.37 2.96 21.46
N SER A 168 6.39 2.74 20.61
CA SER A 168 5.81 3.83 19.82
C SER A 168 4.94 4.73 20.68
N SER A 169 5.18 6.04 20.61
CA SER A 169 4.42 7.06 21.34
C SER A 169 2.93 7.10 20.98
N ILE A 170 2.53 6.47 19.87
CA ILE A 170 1.13 6.37 19.45
C ILE A 170 0.25 5.65 20.49
N TYR A 171 0.86 4.80 21.34
CA TYR A 171 0.17 4.05 22.39
C TYR A 171 0.05 4.82 23.72
N ASN A 172 0.70 5.98 23.86
CA ASN A 172 0.64 6.78 25.08
C ASN A 172 -0.80 7.27 25.30
N GLY A 173 -1.37 6.90 26.44
CA GLY A 173 -2.76 7.23 26.80
C GLY A 173 -3.81 6.50 25.94
N ALA A 174 -3.42 5.52 25.14
CA ALA A 174 -4.36 4.66 24.43
C ALA A 174 -4.90 3.56 25.36
N PRO A 175 -6.12 3.03 25.11
CA PRO A 175 -6.64 1.89 25.84
C PRO A 175 -5.70 0.67 25.77
N PRO A 176 -5.74 -0.26 26.75
CA PRO A 176 -5.01 -1.50 26.69
C PRO A 176 -5.30 -2.25 25.37
N PHE A 177 -4.31 -3.00 24.85
CA PHE A 177 -4.45 -3.80 23.62
C PHE A 177 -4.82 -3.00 22.36
N SER A 178 -4.66 -1.67 22.39
CA SER A 178 -4.98 -0.80 21.25
C SER A 178 -4.17 -1.14 20.02
N MET A 179 -4.83 -0.98 18.88
CA MET A 179 -4.23 -0.98 17.55
C MET A 179 -4.60 0.29 16.79
N PHE A 180 -3.81 0.60 15.76
CA PHE A 180 -4.01 1.76 14.90
C PHE A 180 -4.11 1.31 13.44
N GLY A 181 -4.53 2.20 12.55
CA GLY A 181 -4.80 1.82 11.16
C GLY A 181 -6.02 0.91 11.02
N VAL A 182 -6.93 0.93 11.99
CA VAL A 182 -8.19 0.19 12.00
C VAL A 182 -9.37 1.16 11.91
N GLY A 183 -10.37 0.79 11.12
CA GLY A 183 -11.59 1.54 10.88
C GLY A 183 -12.53 0.74 9.97
N ASN A 184 -13.69 1.29 9.61
CA ASN A 184 -14.65 0.61 8.72
C ASN A 184 -14.00 0.14 7.42
N TYR A 185 -13.06 0.94 6.88
CA TYR A 185 -12.29 0.60 5.68
C TYR A 185 -11.47 -0.69 5.83
N SER A 186 -11.11 -1.09 7.05
CA SER A 186 -10.37 -2.35 7.30
C SER A 186 -11.23 -3.58 7.06
N TYR A 187 -12.55 -3.42 7.06
CA TYR A 187 -13.53 -4.50 6.90
C TYR A 187 -14.14 -4.58 5.51
N SER A 188 -13.65 -3.78 4.53
CA SER A 188 -14.04 -3.93 3.12
C SER A 188 -13.82 -5.37 2.66
N ARG A 189 -14.80 -5.91 1.93
CA ARG A 189 -14.81 -7.32 1.51
C ARG A 189 -13.58 -7.69 0.70
N TYR A 190 -13.21 -6.84 -0.24
CA TYR A 190 -12.04 -7.01 -1.10
C TYR A 190 -11.10 -5.82 -0.95
N LYS A 191 -9.84 -6.05 -1.18
CA LYS A 191 -8.85 -4.98 -1.15
C LYS A 191 -7.90 -5.11 -2.32
N VAL A 192 -7.56 -4.00 -2.92
CA VAL A 192 -6.41 -3.93 -3.82
C VAL A 192 -5.27 -3.28 -3.07
N GLY A 193 -4.24 -4.06 -2.80
CA GLY A 193 -3.14 -3.62 -1.96
C GLY A 193 -1.76 -3.89 -2.57
N LYS A 194 -0.76 -3.30 -1.96
CA LYS A 194 0.65 -3.50 -2.30
C LYS A 194 1.57 -3.36 -1.10
N SER A 195 2.74 -3.98 -1.21
CA SER A 195 3.84 -3.77 -0.29
C SER A 195 4.39 -2.34 -0.38
N GLY A 196 4.59 -1.68 0.76
CA GLY A 196 5.27 -0.40 0.83
C GLY A 196 6.78 -0.50 0.56
N PHE A 197 7.39 -1.68 0.70
CA PHE A 197 8.84 -1.87 0.58
C PHE A 197 9.32 -2.27 -0.83
N TYR A 198 8.48 -2.92 -1.63
CA TYR A 198 8.92 -3.41 -2.93
C TYR A 198 9.07 -2.29 -3.94
N LYS A 199 10.23 -2.28 -4.62
CA LYS A 199 10.57 -1.31 -5.67
C LYS A 199 9.78 -1.54 -6.96
N LEU A 200 9.41 -2.80 -7.25
CA LEU A 200 8.52 -3.10 -8.35
C LEU A 200 7.07 -2.95 -7.88
N PRO A 201 6.26 -2.13 -8.54
CA PRO A 201 4.86 -1.98 -8.18
C PRO A 201 4.08 -3.21 -8.63
N LEU A 202 3.77 -4.10 -7.68
CA LEU A 202 2.82 -5.18 -7.86
C LEU A 202 1.63 -4.90 -6.94
N PHE A 203 0.46 -4.75 -7.54
CA PHE A 203 -0.81 -4.63 -6.84
C PHE A 203 -1.52 -5.98 -6.83
N SER A 204 -2.06 -6.34 -5.69
CA SER A 204 -2.74 -7.62 -5.49
C SER A 204 -4.16 -7.40 -5.04
N VAL A 205 -5.11 -8.11 -5.65
CA VAL A 205 -6.46 -8.21 -5.10
C VAL A 205 -6.46 -9.30 -4.02
N LEU A 206 -6.97 -8.95 -2.84
CA LEU A 206 -7.09 -9.81 -1.67
C LEU A 206 -8.51 -10.33 -1.58
N TYR A 207 -8.65 -11.65 -1.63
CA TYR A 207 -9.93 -12.33 -1.50
C TYR A 207 -10.29 -12.57 -0.03
N LEU A 208 -11.56 -12.85 0.25
CA LEU A 208 -11.99 -13.24 1.59
C LEU A 208 -11.38 -14.59 2.00
N ASP A 209 -11.11 -14.78 3.29
CA ASP A 209 -10.72 -16.05 3.88
C ASP A 209 -11.84 -16.53 4.81
N ASP A 210 -12.48 -17.65 4.49
CA ASP A 210 -13.67 -18.14 5.20
C ASP A 210 -14.76 -17.06 5.43
N GLY A 211 -14.97 -16.20 4.43
CA GLY A 211 -15.93 -15.08 4.50
C GLY A 211 -15.43 -13.85 5.28
N LYS A 212 -14.24 -13.88 5.86
CA LYS A 212 -13.64 -12.76 6.60
C LYS A 212 -12.79 -11.87 5.72
N PRO A 213 -12.89 -10.55 5.86
CA PRO A 213 -12.02 -9.62 5.17
C PRO A 213 -10.57 -9.69 5.68
N VAL A 214 -9.63 -9.54 4.76
CA VAL A 214 -8.20 -9.61 5.07
C VAL A 214 -7.73 -8.30 5.69
N MET A 215 -7.03 -8.36 6.81
CA MET A 215 -6.27 -7.24 7.37
C MET A 215 -4.90 -7.14 6.70
N THR A 216 -4.43 -5.94 6.46
CA THR A 216 -3.06 -5.67 6.00
C THR A 216 -2.23 -5.09 7.12
N ASP A 217 -0.93 -5.32 7.15
CA ASP A 217 -0.06 -4.70 8.14
C ASP A 217 0.28 -3.22 7.81
N ASP A 218 0.83 -2.49 8.78
CA ASP A 218 1.19 -1.06 8.64
C ASP A 218 2.32 -0.78 7.63
N THR A 219 2.87 -1.81 7.02
CA THR A 219 3.88 -1.68 5.96
C THR A 219 3.30 -1.80 4.56
N SER A 220 1.99 -1.96 4.47
CA SER A 220 1.22 -2.14 3.24
C SER A 220 0.21 -1.01 3.05
N TYR A 221 -0.13 -0.73 1.80
CA TYR A 221 -1.17 0.23 1.43
C TYR A 221 -2.25 -0.47 0.63
N PHE A 222 -3.51 -0.05 0.78
CA PHE A 222 -4.64 -0.65 0.07
C PHE A 222 -5.79 0.33 -0.16
N ILE A 223 -6.63 -0.02 -1.13
CA ILE A 223 -7.97 0.52 -1.36
C ILE A 223 -8.99 -0.59 -1.05
N GLY A 224 -10.08 -0.27 -0.37
CA GLY A 224 -11.17 -1.20 -0.09
C GLY A 224 -12.27 -1.16 -1.15
N PHE A 225 -12.85 -2.33 -1.45
CA PHE A 225 -13.98 -2.51 -2.36
C PHE A 225 -14.97 -3.50 -1.76
N ASP A 226 -16.25 -3.36 -2.10
CA ASP A 226 -17.31 -4.29 -1.70
C ASP A 226 -17.64 -5.31 -2.80
N ASP A 227 -17.23 -5.03 -4.04
CA ASP A 227 -17.40 -5.86 -5.21
C ASP A 227 -16.05 -6.39 -5.71
N TYR A 228 -16.00 -7.69 -6.06
CA TYR A 228 -14.77 -8.35 -6.51
C TYR A 228 -14.38 -7.92 -7.92
N ASP A 229 -15.34 -7.80 -8.82
CA ASP A 229 -15.07 -7.48 -10.23
C ASP A 229 -14.51 -6.06 -10.35
N ILE A 230 -15.05 -5.13 -9.56
CA ILE A 230 -14.51 -3.76 -9.43
C ILE A 230 -13.09 -3.76 -8.86
N ALA A 231 -12.83 -4.53 -7.82
CA ALA A 231 -11.50 -4.67 -7.25
C ALA A 231 -10.51 -5.30 -8.24
N TYR A 232 -10.96 -6.31 -8.98
CA TYR A 232 -10.15 -7.00 -9.99
C TYR A 232 -9.76 -6.06 -11.13
N VAL A 233 -10.72 -5.27 -11.67
CA VAL A 233 -10.45 -4.25 -12.69
C VAL A 233 -9.45 -3.21 -12.16
N ALA A 234 -9.65 -2.70 -10.95
CA ALA A 234 -8.71 -1.76 -10.32
C ALA A 234 -7.29 -2.35 -10.23
N MET A 235 -7.17 -3.63 -9.85
CA MET A 235 -5.89 -4.34 -9.79
C MET A 235 -5.23 -4.43 -11.17
N LEU A 236 -6.00 -4.73 -12.24
CA LEU A 236 -5.46 -4.79 -13.60
C LEU A 236 -4.97 -3.43 -14.10
N LEU A 237 -5.77 -2.37 -13.89
CA LEU A 237 -5.40 -0.99 -14.25
C LEU A 237 -4.10 -0.58 -13.58
N LEU A 238 -3.97 -0.81 -12.26
CA LEU A 238 -2.77 -0.49 -11.49
C LEU A 238 -1.55 -1.32 -11.89
N ASN A 239 -1.75 -2.52 -12.41
CA ASN A 239 -0.68 -3.39 -12.91
C ASN A 239 -0.38 -3.21 -14.40
N SER A 240 -1.13 -2.38 -15.13
CA SER A 240 -0.84 -2.08 -16.52
C SER A 240 0.56 -1.45 -16.67
N GLU A 241 1.21 -1.71 -17.78
CA GLU A 241 2.58 -1.22 -18.01
C GLU A 241 2.65 0.30 -17.95
N LYS A 242 1.67 0.98 -18.56
CA LYS A 242 1.62 2.46 -18.58
C LYS A 242 1.52 3.04 -17.17
N VAL A 243 0.65 2.48 -16.30
CA VAL A 243 0.51 2.94 -14.92
C VAL A 243 1.75 2.61 -14.09
N LYS A 244 2.38 1.45 -14.32
CA LYS A 244 3.66 1.11 -13.68
C LYS A 244 4.78 2.07 -14.07
N ASN A 245 4.86 2.46 -15.33
CA ASN A 245 5.84 3.44 -15.82
C ASN A 245 5.59 4.80 -15.17
N PHE A 246 4.32 5.24 -15.11
CA PHE A 246 3.96 6.46 -14.39
C PHE A 246 4.39 6.40 -12.91
N LEU A 247 4.03 5.34 -12.19
CA LEU A 247 4.40 5.18 -10.78
C LEU A 247 5.92 5.19 -10.57
N THR A 248 6.66 4.55 -11.45
CA THR A 248 8.12 4.53 -11.41
C THR A 248 8.71 5.92 -11.65
N SER A 249 8.08 6.72 -12.52
CA SER A 249 8.53 8.07 -12.81
C SER A 249 8.33 9.07 -11.65
N ILE A 250 7.37 8.82 -10.75
CA ILE A 250 7.08 9.69 -9.61
C ILE A 250 7.61 9.18 -8.27
N ALA A 251 8.18 7.99 -8.23
CA ALA A 251 8.71 7.37 -7.02
C ALA A 251 10.24 7.51 -6.92
N PHE A 252 10.74 7.68 -5.69
CA PHE A 252 12.16 7.60 -5.40
C PHE A 252 12.50 6.15 -5.02
N LEU A 253 13.03 5.37 -5.98
CA LEU A 253 13.22 3.92 -5.83
C LEU A 253 14.36 3.55 -4.86
N ASP A 254 15.21 4.46 -4.48
CA ASP A 254 16.24 4.31 -3.45
C ASP A 254 15.67 4.51 -2.03
N ALA A 255 14.51 5.13 -1.91
CA ALA A 255 13.83 5.27 -0.62
C ALA A 255 13.42 3.90 -0.06
N LYS A 256 13.45 3.76 1.28
CA LYS A 256 13.00 2.55 1.98
C LYS A 256 11.54 2.17 1.63
N ARG A 257 10.69 3.17 1.38
CA ARG A 257 9.27 3.01 0.96
C ARG A 257 9.02 3.90 -0.25
N PRO A 258 9.33 3.45 -1.47
CA PRO A 258 9.22 4.29 -2.66
C PRO A 258 7.78 4.71 -2.98
N TYR A 259 6.81 3.84 -2.68
CA TYR A 259 5.39 4.09 -2.95
C TYR A 259 4.66 4.38 -1.65
N THR A 260 4.81 5.60 -1.16
CA THR A 260 4.07 6.08 0.01
C THR A 260 2.62 6.38 -0.34
N LYS A 261 1.76 6.56 0.68
CA LYS A 261 0.37 7.00 0.48
C LYS A 261 0.28 8.22 -0.45
N LYS A 262 1.13 9.24 -0.24
CA LYS A 262 1.17 10.46 -1.08
C LYS A 262 1.50 10.18 -2.55
N VAL A 263 2.35 9.21 -2.84
CA VAL A 263 2.65 8.79 -4.22
C VAL A 263 1.45 8.08 -4.83
N LEU A 264 0.80 7.19 -4.08
CA LEU A 264 -0.35 6.44 -4.55
C LEU A 264 -1.59 7.33 -4.75
N GLU A 265 -1.77 8.37 -3.95
CA GLU A 265 -2.84 9.37 -4.08
C GLU A 265 -2.76 10.21 -5.36
N ARG A 266 -1.64 10.17 -6.09
CA ARG A 266 -1.47 10.82 -7.41
C ARG A 266 -2.02 9.99 -8.56
N ILE A 267 -2.42 8.74 -8.35
CA ILE A 267 -2.99 7.87 -9.39
C ILE A 267 -4.42 8.33 -9.69
N ASP A 268 -4.62 8.90 -10.86
CA ASP A 268 -5.92 9.38 -11.34
C ASP A 268 -6.60 8.27 -12.16
N PHE A 269 -7.56 7.56 -11.57
CA PHE A 269 -8.26 6.47 -12.24
C PHE A 269 -9.14 6.94 -13.39
N GLU A 270 -9.66 8.16 -13.36
CA GLU A 270 -10.46 8.72 -14.45
C GLU A 270 -9.60 8.87 -15.70
N LYS A 271 -8.45 9.50 -15.56
CA LYS A 271 -7.49 9.60 -16.65
C LYS A 271 -6.98 8.24 -17.14
N ILE A 272 -6.81 7.28 -16.25
CA ILE A 272 -6.40 5.93 -16.63
C ILE A 272 -7.45 5.30 -17.54
N VAL A 273 -8.74 5.33 -17.19
CA VAL A 273 -9.78 4.70 -18.00
C VAL A 273 -10.09 5.44 -19.31
N GLU A 274 -9.72 6.71 -19.42
CA GLU A 274 -9.75 7.46 -20.68
C GLU A 274 -8.67 6.99 -21.67
N HIS A 275 -7.51 6.56 -21.18
CA HIS A 275 -6.34 6.20 -21.99
C HIS A 275 -6.10 4.70 -22.15
N LEU A 276 -6.77 3.85 -21.36
CA LEU A 276 -6.64 2.41 -21.45
C LEU A 276 -7.94 1.79 -21.96
N ALA A 277 -7.85 0.99 -23.02
CA ALA A 277 -8.93 0.16 -23.50
C ALA A 277 -8.89 -1.21 -22.80
N ILE A 278 -9.96 -2.00 -22.91
CA ILE A 278 -10.03 -3.34 -22.32
C ILE A 278 -8.89 -4.26 -22.80
N ASP A 279 -8.45 -4.11 -24.02
CA ASP A 279 -7.32 -4.88 -24.56
C ASP A 279 -6.05 -4.73 -23.72
N GLU A 280 -5.83 -3.58 -23.09
CA GLU A 280 -4.69 -3.38 -22.19
C GLU A 280 -4.87 -4.15 -20.86
N LEU A 281 -6.10 -4.32 -20.39
CA LEU A 281 -6.41 -5.13 -19.22
C LEU A 281 -6.20 -6.62 -19.52
N ILE A 282 -6.66 -7.08 -20.69
CA ILE A 282 -6.42 -8.45 -21.17
C ILE A 282 -4.92 -8.73 -21.31
N LYS A 283 -4.16 -7.81 -21.89
CA LYS A 283 -2.69 -7.92 -21.96
C LYS A 283 -2.06 -7.94 -20.56
N THR A 284 -2.64 -7.20 -19.62
CA THR A 284 -2.16 -7.19 -18.24
C THR A 284 -2.38 -8.54 -17.56
N GLU A 285 -3.53 -9.21 -17.74
CA GLU A 285 -3.77 -10.58 -17.28
C GLU A 285 -2.70 -11.54 -17.83
N GLN A 286 -2.42 -11.47 -19.14
CA GLN A 286 -1.40 -12.30 -19.79
C GLN A 286 0.00 -12.07 -19.21
N LYS A 287 0.41 -10.80 -19.02
CA LYS A 287 1.69 -10.45 -18.40
C LYS A 287 1.80 -10.91 -16.95
N LEU A 288 0.70 -10.84 -16.20
CA LEU A 288 0.62 -11.33 -14.84
C LEU A 288 0.50 -12.86 -14.74
N ARG A 289 0.31 -13.55 -15.87
CA ARG A 289 0.13 -15.00 -15.97
C ARG A 289 -1.03 -15.51 -15.13
N ILE A 290 -2.13 -14.76 -15.13
CA ILE A 290 -3.39 -15.16 -14.50
C ILE A 290 -4.41 -15.56 -15.57
N PRO A 291 -5.41 -16.40 -15.24
CA PRO A 291 -6.48 -16.74 -16.16
C PRO A 291 -7.22 -15.50 -16.66
N HIS A 292 -7.68 -15.57 -17.91
CA HIS A 292 -8.54 -14.50 -18.43
C HIS A 292 -9.88 -14.50 -17.71
N TYR A 293 -10.22 -13.35 -17.12
CA TYR A 293 -11.43 -13.16 -16.33
C TYR A 293 -12.14 -11.83 -16.64
N VAL A 294 -11.37 -10.78 -16.98
CA VAL A 294 -11.94 -9.43 -17.22
C VAL A 294 -12.88 -9.44 -18.44
N THR A 295 -14.02 -8.76 -18.31
CA THR A 295 -15.03 -8.60 -19.37
C THR A 295 -15.31 -7.12 -19.64
N GLU A 296 -15.91 -6.82 -20.81
CA GLU A 296 -16.39 -5.48 -21.16
C GLU A 296 -17.38 -4.94 -20.13
N THR A 297 -18.25 -5.81 -19.60
CA THR A 297 -19.23 -5.43 -18.57
C THR A 297 -18.53 -4.96 -17.30
N MET A 298 -17.58 -5.75 -16.77
CA MET A 298 -16.80 -5.39 -15.57
C MET A 298 -16.08 -4.06 -15.76
N TYR A 299 -15.49 -3.83 -16.94
CA TYR A 299 -14.79 -2.58 -17.23
C TYR A 299 -15.76 -1.39 -17.38
N SER A 300 -16.92 -1.59 -17.98
CA SER A 300 -17.99 -0.58 -18.06
C SER A 300 -18.52 -0.22 -16.68
N ASP A 301 -18.74 -1.20 -15.81
CA ASP A 301 -19.21 -1.01 -14.44
C ASP A 301 -18.19 -0.21 -13.61
N PHE A 302 -16.90 -0.52 -13.78
CA PHE A 302 -15.82 0.26 -13.15
C PHE A 302 -15.84 1.73 -13.62
N LYS A 303 -15.96 2.00 -14.92
CA LYS A 303 -16.06 3.37 -15.47
C LYS A 303 -17.31 4.10 -14.92
N SER A 304 -18.42 3.39 -14.84
CA SER A 304 -19.66 3.94 -14.29
C SER A 304 -19.50 4.32 -12.82
N LEU A 305 -18.79 3.50 -12.01
CA LEU A 305 -18.49 3.80 -10.62
C LEU A 305 -17.72 5.12 -10.48
N LEU A 306 -16.71 5.36 -11.34
CA LEU A 306 -15.94 6.61 -11.32
C LEU A 306 -16.84 7.83 -11.59
N THR A 307 -17.71 7.74 -12.58
CA THR A 307 -18.61 8.84 -12.97
C THR A 307 -19.67 9.13 -11.89
N PHE A 308 -20.30 8.12 -11.32
CA PHE A 308 -21.32 8.28 -10.27
C PHE A 308 -20.73 8.58 -8.88
N GLY A 309 -19.49 8.20 -8.63
CA GLY A 309 -18.76 8.53 -7.40
C GLY A 309 -18.56 10.03 -7.22
N GLN A 310 -18.33 10.77 -8.29
CA GLN A 310 -18.23 12.23 -8.26
C GLN A 310 -19.50 12.92 -7.77
N LEU A 311 -20.69 12.39 -8.09
CA LEU A 311 -21.97 12.94 -7.67
C LEU A 311 -22.29 12.77 -6.17
N ARG A 312 -21.53 11.92 -5.44
CA ARG A 312 -21.70 11.70 -3.99
C ARG A 312 -20.79 12.57 -3.13
N PHE A 313 -19.80 13.23 -3.73
CA PHE A 313 -18.80 14.07 -3.03
C PHE A 313 -18.80 15.54 -3.50
N ALA A 314 -19.71 15.92 -4.39
CA ALA A 314 -19.99 17.30 -4.78
C ALA A 314 -21.20 17.88 -3.96
#